data_36b759aa2ef620a9bba9157f2767fa12
#
_entry.id   36b759aa2ef620a9bba9157f2767fa12
#
_cell.length_a   1.000
_cell.length_b   1.000
_cell.length_c   1.000
_cell.angle_alpha   90.00
_cell.angle_beta   90.00
_cell.angle_gamma   90.00
#
_symmetry.space_group_name_H-M   'P 1'
#
loop_
_entity.id
_entity.type
_entity.pdbx_description
1 polymer ?
#
loop_
_entity_poly.entity_id
_entity_poly.type
_entity_poly.pdbx_seq_one_letter_code
_entity_poly.pdbx_strand_id
1 'polypeptide(L)'
;ELLYRSNPDKKVIEKYNYLVQETAKFMYAFATYDELGVRFILKGAIPAQEILNASTTINPPFELSYWYFAMQIAQIWRERAGEKRNLEWDELIDKLSPLAYNEDGLYLAAENAIDTYKDIRFTSDHMAVLGAVGILPMNKLIREDYMKNTLQWIWDNWNWGKTWGWDYPMTAMNATRLGEPEKAVEALLMNKRTNTYLPNGHNYQDPRLRVYLPGNGGLLTAIALMCAGWDGCEIENPGFPKNGKWNVMWEGLSPMP
;
A
#
# COMPACT_ATOMS: atom_id res chain seq x y z
N GLU A 1 4.68 -14.25 4.23
CA GLU A 1 3.77 -14.79 3.20
C GLU A 1 4.49 -14.98 1.86
N LEU A 2 5.16 -13.98 1.32
CA LEU A 2 5.86 -14.09 0.03
C LEU A 2 6.88 -15.23 0.01
N LEU A 3 7.63 -15.43 1.10
CA LEU A 3 8.57 -16.55 1.23
C LEU A 3 7.84 -17.91 1.19
N TYR A 4 6.69 -18.04 1.84
CA TYR A 4 5.89 -19.25 1.77
C TYR A 4 5.35 -19.50 0.37
N ARG A 5 4.87 -18.46 -0.31
CA ARG A 5 4.35 -18.56 -1.69
C ARG A 5 5.43 -18.99 -2.69
N SER A 6 6.66 -18.54 -2.52
CA SER A 6 7.79 -18.97 -3.37
C SER A 6 8.25 -20.40 -3.10
N ASN A 7 8.01 -20.90 -1.90
CA ASN A 7 8.34 -22.27 -1.50
C ASN A 7 7.32 -22.79 -0.45
N PRO A 8 6.15 -23.30 -0.88
CA PRO A 8 5.08 -23.74 0.00
C PRO A 8 5.42 -25.06 0.68
N ASP A 9 6.36 -25.03 1.61
CA ASP A 9 6.84 -26.18 2.39
C ASP A 9 6.41 -26.01 3.87
N LYS A 10 6.02 -27.13 4.49
CA LYS A 10 5.70 -27.18 5.92
C LYS A 10 6.85 -26.67 6.79
N LYS A 11 8.10 -26.88 6.40
CA LYS A 11 9.28 -26.33 7.10
C LYS A 11 9.29 -24.80 7.17
N VAL A 12 8.74 -24.13 6.17
CA VAL A 12 8.62 -22.66 6.18
C VAL A 12 7.63 -22.25 7.27
N ILE A 13 6.50 -22.96 7.39
CA ILE A 13 5.53 -22.72 8.46
C ILE A 13 6.16 -23.02 9.82
N GLU A 14 6.78 -24.17 10.01
CA GLU A 14 7.45 -24.55 11.27
C GLU A 14 8.50 -23.51 11.70
N LYS A 15 9.23 -22.94 10.74
CA LYS A 15 10.29 -21.96 11.02
C LYS A 15 9.77 -20.57 11.35
N TYR A 16 8.71 -20.11 10.69
CA TYR A 16 8.32 -18.71 10.72
C TYR A 16 6.95 -18.44 11.37
N ASN A 17 6.13 -19.48 11.64
CA ASN A 17 4.81 -19.29 12.23
C ASN A 17 4.86 -18.52 13.55
N TYR A 18 5.83 -18.82 14.41
CA TYR A 18 6.01 -18.09 15.67
C TYR A 18 6.15 -16.58 15.45
N LEU A 19 6.98 -16.15 14.49
CA LEU A 19 7.16 -14.73 14.17
C LEU A 19 5.85 -14.10 13.68
N VAL A 20 5.13 -14.79 12.80
CA VAL A 20 3.84 -14.31 12.29
C VAL A 20 2.82 -14.16 13.42
N GLN A 21 2.74 -15.15 14.32
CA GLN A 21 1.79 -15.13 15.45
C GLN A 21 2.12 -14.03 16.46
N GLU A 22 3.40 -13.82 16.82
CA GLU A 22 3.81 -12.76 17.75
C GLU A 22 3.57 -11.36 17.14
N THR A 23 3.80 -11.20 15.84
CA THR A 23 3.46 -9.97 15.13
C THR A 23 1.95 -9.70 15.19
N ALA A 24 1.13 -10.71 14.94
CA ALA A 24 -0.33 -10.57 15.00
C ALA A 24 -0.83 -10.24 16.43
N LYS A 25 -0.23 -10.84 17.47
CA LYS A 25 -0.53 -10.48 18.86
C LYS A 25 -0.23 -9.00 19.14
N PHE A 26 0.92 -8.51 18.68
CA PHE A 26 1.25 -7.08 18.77
C PHE A 26 0.21 -6.23 18.05
N MET A 27 -0.14 -6.59 16.81
CA MET A 27 -1.11 -5.84 16.00
C MET A 27 -2.50 -5.82 16.66
N TYR A 28 -2.93 -6.93 17.24
CA TYR A 28 -4.18 -7.01 18.00
C TYR A 28 -4.14 -6.11 19.25
N ALA A 29 -3.06 -6.17 20.03
CA ALA A 29 -2.89 -5.37 21.24
C ALA A 29 -2.74 -3.86 20.96
N PHE A 30 -2.25 -3.49 19.78
CA PHE A 30 -2.11 -2.10 19.37
C PHE A 30 -3.46 -1.47 18.98
N ALA A 31 -4.36 -2.24 18.38
CA ALA A 31 -5.67 -1.76 17.97
C ALA A 31 -6.53 -1.47 19.22
N THR A 32 -7.23 -0.34 19.20
CA THR A 32 -8.11 0.08 20.29
C THR A 32 -9.56 -0.09 19.88
N TYR A 33 -10.39 -0.71 20.73
CA TYR A 33 -11.83 -0.78 20.47
C TYR A 33 -12.49 0.56 20.81
N ASP A 34 -13.15 1.15 19.82
CA ASP A 34 -13.95 2.36 19.95
C ASP A 34 -15.42 1.95 20.19
N GLU A 35 -15.86 2.04 21.44
CA GLU A 35 -17.21 1.64 21.87
C GLU A 35 -18.31 2.48 21.19
N LEU A 36 -18.06 3.75 20.94
CA LEU A 36 -19.04 4.64 20.30
C LEU A 36 -19.21 4.30 18.82
N GLY A 37 -18.12 3.99 18.14
CA GLY A 37 -18.13 3.60 16.73
C GLY A 37 -18.35 2.10 16.51
N VAL A 38 -18.36 1.27 17.56
CA VAL A 38 -18.46 -0.20 17.49
C VAL A 38 -17.43 -0.80 16.51
N ARG A 39 -16.18 -0.32 16.60
CA ARG A 39 -15.11 -0.64 15.64
C ARG A 39 -13.75 -0.63 16.32
N PHE A 40 -12.77 -1.30 15.71
CA PHE A 40 -11.36 -1.14 16.08
C PHE A 40 -10.74 0.03 15.31
N ILE A 41 -9.95 0.82 16.00
CA ILE A 41 -9.21 1.96 15.46
C ILE A 41 -7.71 1.80 15.71
N LEU A 42 -6.90 2.38 14.83
CA LEU A 42 -5.46 2.52 15.01
C LEU A 42 -5.15 3.93 15.49
N LYS A 43 -4.68 4.05 16.73
CA LYS A 43 -4.34 5.32 17.34
C LYS A 43 -2.87 5.33 17.71
N GLY A 44 -2.14 6.35 17.26
CA GLY A 44 -0.72 6.47 17.55
C GLY A 44 0.21 5.83 16.51
N ALA A 45 -0.31 5.36 15.38
CA ALA A 45 0.53 4.95 14.25
C ALA A 45 1.25 6.15 13.64
N ILE A 46 2.47 5.92 13.14
CA ILE A 46 3.28 6.94 12.44
C ILE A 46 3.25 6.62 10.95
N PRO A 47 2.41 7.30 10.17
CA PRO A 47 2.43 7.13 8.72
C PRO A 47 3.66 7.79 8.09
N ALA A 48 3.92 7.47 6.82
CA ALA A 48 5.05 8.05 6.09
C ALA A 48 4.93 9.56 5.90
N GLN A 49 3.73 10.12 5.94
CA GLN A 49 3.47 11.55 5.79
C GLN A 49 3.97 12.34 7.00
N GLU A 50 5.03 13.14 6.83
CA GLU A 50 5.78 13.78 7.92
C GLU A 50 4.98 14.82 8.73
N ILE A 51 3.93 15.41 8.14
CA ILE A 51 3.04 16.33 8.85
C ILE A 51 2.20 15.65 9.94
N LEU A 52 1.98 14.35 9.82
CA LEU A 52 1.18 13.59 10.77
C LEU A 52 2.00 13.24 12.02
N ASN A 53 1.41 13.47 13.19
CA ASN A 53 2.05 13.19 14.47
C ASN A 53 1.41 11.96 15.12
N ALA A 54 2.23 10.99 15.55
CA ALA A 54 1.78 9.76 16.19
C ALA A 54 0.81 9.99 17.36
N SER A 55 1.05 11.01 18.20
CA SER A 55 0.20 11.27 19.37
C SER A 55 -1.25 11.65 19.02
N THR A 56 -1.50 12.11 17.81
CA THR A 56 -2.81 12.61 17.37
C THR A 56 -3.39 11.85 16.19
N THR A 57 -2.58 11.12 15.41
CA THR A 57 -3.03 10.42 14.21
C THR A 57 -3.98 9.27 14.55
N ILE A 58 -5.11 9.23 13.87
CA ILE A 58 -6.15 8.19 14.01
C ILE A 58 -6.42 7.60 12.63
N ASN A 59 -6.37 6.28 12.53
CA ASN A 59 -6.76 5.52 11.34
C ASN A 59 -6.10 6.00 10.03
N PRO A 60 -4.77 6.06 9.93
CA PRO A 60 -4.15 6.37 8.66
C PRO A 60 -4.39 5.21 7.66
N PRO A 61 -4.68 5.52 6.38
CA PRO A 61 -5.22 4.56 5.41
C PRO A 61 -4.33 3.35 5.10
N PHE A 62 -3.03 3.57 4.89
CA PHE A 62 -2.10 2.48 4.60
C PHE A 62 -2.02 1.51 5.78
N GLU A 63 -1.91 2.03 6.99
CA GLU A 63 -1.80 1.25 8.21
C GLU A 63 -3.08 0.44 8.47
N LEU A 64 -4.27 1.03 8.28
CA LEU A 64 -5.53 0.27 8.36
C LEU A 64 -5.57 -0.89 7.36
N SER A 65 -5.24 -0.61 6.11
CA SER A 65 -5.21 -1.63 5.06
C SER A 65 -4.16 -2.72 5.35
N TYR A 66 -2.99 -2.32 5.89
CA TYR A 66 -1.95 -3.26 6.29
C TYR A 66 -2.39 -4.14 7.48
N TRP A 67 -3.04 -3.56 8.51
CA TRP A 67 -3.61 -4.33 9.63
C TRP A 67 -4.60 -5.37 9.14
N TYR A 68 -5.53 -4.96 8.29
CA TYR A 68 -6.49 -5.89 7.70
C TYR A 68 -5.78 -7.05 6.98
N PHE A 69 -4.87 -6.74 6.06
CA PHE A 69 -4.14 -7.73 5.29
C PHE A 69 -3.29 -8.65 6.17
N ALA A 70 -2.49 -8.09 7.09
CA ALA A 70 -1.59 -8.86 7.93
C ALA A 70 -2.33 -9.78 8.90
N MET A 71 -3.44 -9.33 9.47
CA MET A 71 -4.26 -10.16 10.37
C MET A 71 -4.94 -11.30 9.61
N GLN A 72 -5.39 -11.08 8.37
CA GLN A 72 -5.87 -12.16 7.50
C GLN A 72 -4.77 -13.19 7.22
N ILE A 73 -3.57 -12.74 6.87
CA ILE A 73 -2.43 -13.63 6.65
C ILE A 73 -2.09 -14.42 7.91
N ALA A 74 -2.12 -13.79 9.09
CA ALA A 74 -1.86 -14.49 10.36
C ALA A 74 -2.87 -15.61 10.62
N GLN A 75 -4.14 -15.40 10.31
CA GLN A 75 -5.17 -16.43 10.41
C GLN A 75 -4.94 -17.58 9.42
N ILE A 76 -4.59 -17.28 8.18
CA ILE A 76 -4.24 -18.28 7.17
C ILE A 76 -3.01 -19.10 7.63
N TRP A 77 -2.04 -18.48 8.28
CA TRP A 77 -0.86 -19.18 8.79
C TRP A 77 -1.21 -20.10 9.96
N ARG A 78 -2.16 -19.72 10.81
CA ARG A 78 -2.69 -20.64 11.84
C ARG A 78 -3.29 -21.91 11.20
N GLU A 79 -4.13 -21.73 10.20
CA GLU A 79 -4.76 -22.84 9.49
C GLU A 79 -3.71 -23.75 8.80
N ARG A 80 -2.70 -23.15 8.17
CA ARG A 80 -1.55 -23.89 7.58
C ARG A 80 -0.73 -24.65 8.63
N ALA A 81 -0.66 -24.13 9.85
CA ALA A 81 -0.02 -24.79 10.99
C ALA A 81 -0.91 -25.87 11.66
N GLY A 82 -2.14 -26.08 11.19
CA GLY A 82 -3.12 -27.00 11.77
C GLY A 82 -3.81 -26.44 13.02
N GLU A 83 -3.74 -25.15 13.26
CA GLU A 83 -4.38 -24.45 14.36
C GLU A 83 -5.75 -23.88 13.93
N LYS A 84 -6.66 -23.75 14.90
CA LYS A 84 -7.93 -23.04 14.65
C LYS A 84 -7.69 -21.54 14.54
N ARG A 85 -8.55 -20.86 13.77
CA ARG A 85 -8.58 -19.39 13.75
C ARG A 85 -8.78 -18.82 15.15
N ASN A 86 -8.18 -17.68 15.43
CA ASN A 86 -8.36 -16.94 16.66
C ASN A 86 -9.60 -16.04 16.53
N LEU A 87 -10.62 -16.23 17.36
CA LEU A 87 -11.89 -15.52 17.26
C LEU A 87 -11.78 -14.01 17.56
N GLU A 88 -10.87 -13.61 18.47
CA GLU A 88 -10.64 -12.21 18.76
C GLU A 88 -10.00 -11.48 17.56
N TRP A 89 -9.11 -12.17 16.84
CA TRP A 89 -8.52 -11.64 15.62
C TRP A 89 -9.53 -11.57 14.46
N ASP A 90 -10.45 -12.53 14.38
CA ASP A 90 -11.55 -12.47 13.42
C ASP A 90 -12.48 -11.28 13.74
N GLU A 91 -12.77 -11.04 15.01
CA GLU A 91 -13.55 -9.86 15.44
C GLU A 91 -12.85 -8.55 15.07
N LEU A 92 -11.52 -8.44 15.30
CA LEU A 92 -10.74 -7.28 14.86
C LEU A 92 -10.82 -7.09 13.34
N ILE A 93 -10.59 -8.14 12.57
CA ILE A 93 -10.67 -8.10 11.10
C ILE A 93 -12.05 -7.63 10.64
N ASP A 94 -13.11 -8.10 11.29
CA ASP A 94 -14.49 -7.77 10.91
C ASP A 94 -14.88 -6.35 11.27
N LYS A 95 -14.42 -5.85 12.41
CA LYS A 95 -14.77 -4.55 12.96
C LYS A 95 -13.68 -3.49 12.77
N LEU A 96 -12.62 -3.76 12.01
CA LEU A 96 -11.61 -2.73 11.74
C LEU A 96 -12.25 -1.56 10.99
N SER A 97 -11.91 -0.34 11.42
CA SER A 97 -12.45 0.89 10.84
C SER A 97 -12.27 0.95 9.33
N PRO A 98 -13.29 1.33 8.55
CA PRO A 98 -13.08 1.68 7.14
C PRO A 98 -12.20 2.92 7.03
N LEU A 99 -11.61 3.15 5.85
CA LEU A 99 -10.84 4.36 5.56
C LEU A 99 -11.75 5.60 5.60
N ALA A 100 -11.28 6.65 6.27
CA ALA A 100 -12.00 7.92 6.32
C ALA A 100 -11.88 8.70 4.99
N TYR A 101 -12.96 9.38 4.60
CA TYR A 101 -13.05 10.15 3.38
C TYR A 101 -13.82 11.46 3.59
N ASN A 102 -13.65 12.42 2.69
CA ASN A 102 -14.39 13.69 2.69
C ASN A 102 -15.68 13.63 1.86
N GLU A 103 -16.41 14.74 1.80
CA GLU A 103 -17.67 14.87 1.06
C GLU A 103 -17.53 14.63 -0.45
N ASP A 104 -16.35 14.86 -1.01
CA ASP A 104 -16.03 14.63 -2.43
C ASP A 104 -15.67 13.16 -2.72
N GLY A 105 -15.69 12.26 -1.73
CA GLY A 105 -15.30 10.88 -1.86
C GLY A 105 -13.79 10.70 -2.04
N LEU A 106 -12.98 11.56 -1.41
CA LEU A 106 -11.52 11.48 -1.39
C LEU A 106 -11.06 10.95 -0.03
N TYR A 107 -10.21 9.93 -0.02
CA TYR A 107 -9.66 9.37 1.21
C TYR A 107 -8.69 10.34 1.89
N LEU A 108 -8.87 10.55 3.19
CA LEU A 108 -8.06 11.44 4.01
C LEU A 108 -6.70 10.81 4.36
N ALA A 109 -5.70 11.63 4.64
CA ALA A 109 -4.38 11.16 5.13
C ALA A 109 -4.46 10.47 6.51
N ALA A 110 -5.44 10.84 7.31
CA ALA A 110 -5.85 10.17 8.55
C ALA A 110 -7.29 10.61 8.86
N GLU A 111 -8.02 9.87 9.69
CA GLU A 111 -9.43 10.16 10.02
C GLU A 111 -9.61 11.58 10.61
N ASN A 112 -8.65 12.02 11.40
CA ASN A 112 -8.65 13.36 11.98
C ASN A 112 -7.93 14.42 11.13
N ALA A 113 -7.44 14.09 9.94
CA ALA A 113 -6.79 15.02 9.02
C ALA A 113 -7.79 15.60 7.99
N ILE A 114 -8.83 16.28 8.48
CA ILE A 114 -9.95 16.79 7.66
C ILE A 114 -9.53 17.82 6.60
N ASP A 115 -8.38 18.46 6.78
CA ASP A 115 -7.82 19.44 5.86
C ASP A 115 -6.83 18.86 4.85
N THR A 116 -6.80 17.53 4.68
CA THR A 116 -5.87 16.81 3.79
C THR A 116 -5.73 17.47 2.41
N TYR A 117 -6.81 17.92 1.81
CA TYR A 117 -6.84 18.49 0.46
C TYR A 117 -6.89 20.03 0.42
N LYS A 118 -6.85 20.67 1.59
CA LYS A 118 -6.88 22.14 1.73
C LYS A 118 -5.54 22.72 2.19
N ASP A 119 -4.80 21.97 3.00
CA ASP A 119 -3.49 22.38 3.52
C ASP A 119 -2.38 21.78 2.64
N ILE A 120 -1.62 22.66 1.99
CA ILE A 120 -0.50 22.28 1.08
C ILE A 120 0.56 21.39 1.76
N ARG A 121 0.66 21.42 3.08
CA ARG A 121 1.59 20.56 3.81
C ARG A 121 1.25 19.07 3.67
N PHE A 122 -0.04 18.71 3.56
CA PHE A 122 -0.47 17.34 3.30
C PHE A 122 -0.19 16.88 1.87
N THR A 123 -0.12 17.82 0.91
CA THR A 123 0.00 17.51 -0.52
C THR A 123 1.38 17.79 -1.08
N SER A 124 2.39 17.90 -0.23
CA SER A 124 3.79 18.23 -0.57
C SER A 124 4.82 17.21 -0.04
N ASP A 125 4.36 16.05 0.39
CA ASP A 125 5.18 14.97 0.95
C ASP A 125 4.72 13.63 0.35
N HIS A 126 4.73 12.55 1.12
CA HIS A 126 4.27 11.24 0.68
C HIS A 126 2.75 11.19 0.51
N MET A 127 2.29 10.63 -0.59
CA MET A 127 0.87 10.33 -0.82
C MET A 127 0.49 8.94 -0.27
N ALA A 128 0.76 8.72 1.03
CA ALA A 128 0.67 7.42 1.71
C ALA A 128 -0.69 6.72 1.55
N VAL A 129 -1.76 7.49 1.34
CA VAL A 129 -3.11 6.98 1.07
C VAL A 129 -3.16 6.02 -0.12
N LEU A 130 -2.35 6.25 -1.17
CA LEU A 130 -2.30 5.37 -2.33
C LEU A 130 -1.65 4.01 -2.02
N GLY A 131 -0.85 3.91 -0.96
CA GLY A 131 -0.28 2.64 -0.50
C GLY A 131 -1.33 1.65 0.02
N ALA A 132 -2.50 2.14 0.43
CA ALA A 132 -3.60 1.29 0.91
C ALA A 132 -4.14 0.33 -0.16
N VAL A 133 -4.03 0.71 -1.44
CA VAL A 133 -4.26 -0.15 -2.60
C VAL A 133 -3.09 0.05 -3.57
N GLY A 134 -2.46 -1.02 -4.00
CA GLY A 134 -1.29 -0.98 -4.87
C GLY A 134 -0.19 -1.83 -4.26
N ILE A 135 0.47 -1.34 -3.23
CA ILE A 135 1.37 -2.14 -2.38
C ILE A 135 0.56 -3.29 -1.74
N LEU A 136 -0.62 -2.98 -1.25
CA LEU A 136 -1.55 -3.92 -0.64
C LEU A 136 -2.70 -4.26 -1.61
N PRO A 137 -3.32 -5.43 -1.46
CA PRO A 137 -4.50 -5.77 -2.24
C PRO A 137 -5.71 -4.92 -1.85
N MET A 138 -6.66 -4.78 -2.79
CA MET A 138 -7.99 -4.26 -2.49
C MET A 138 -8.64 -5.08 -1.39
N ASN A 139 -9.35 -4.43 -0.48
CA ASN A 139 -10.02 -5.10 0.63
C ASN A 139 -11.33 -4.39 1.02
N LYS A 140 -12.10 -5.00 1.93
CA LYS A 140 -13.45 -4.52 2.32
C LYS A 140 -13.49 -3.14 2.99
N LEU A 141 -12.37 -2.62 3.47
CA LEU A 141 -12.30 -1.29 4.09
C LEU A 141 -12.31 -0.16 3.06
N ILE A 142 -12.19 -0.49 1.77
CA ILE A 142 -11.90 0.44 0.69
C ILE A 142 -13.00 0.36 -0.38
N ARG A 143 -13.50 1.51 -0.77
CA ARG A 143 -14.35 1.68 -1.94
C ARG A 143 -13.49 2.02 -3.15
N GLU A 144 -13.60 1.23 -4.21
CA GLU A 144 -12.80 1.40 -5.42
C GLU A 144 -13.04 2.76 -6.10
N ASP A 145 -14.30 3.19 -6.17
CA ASP A 145 -14.69 4.48 -6.75
C ASP A 145 -14.02 5.66 -6.02
N TYR A 146 -13.95 5.62 -4.68
CA TYR A 146 -13.29 6.64 -3.88
C TYR A 146 -11.76 6.62 -4.04
N MET A 147 -11.18 5.44 -4.17
CA MET A 147 -9.73 5.34 -4.42
C MET A 147 -9.38 5.86 -5.83
N LYS A 148 -10.21 5.62 -6.83
CA LYS A 148 -10.06 6.21 -8.17
C LYS A 148 -10.18 7.74 -8.13
N ASN A 149 -11.16 8.28 -7.41
CA ASN A 149 -11.29 9.73 -7.21
C ASN A 149 -10.06 10.31 -6.51
N THR A 150 -9.57 9.62 -5.47
CA THR A 150 -8.36 10.02 -4.72
C THR A 150 -7.12 10.01 -5.61
N LEU A 151 -6.92 8.95 -6.41
CA LEU A 151 -5.82 8.87 -7.37
C LEU A 151 -5.90 10.02 -8.40
N GLN A 152 -7.11 10.30 -8.94
CA GLN A 152 -7.29 11.37 -9.92
C GLN A 152 -7.00 12.75 -9.32
N TRP A 153 -7.51 13.00 -8.10
CA TRP A 153 -7.23 14.26 -7.42
C TRP A 153 -5.73 14.45 -7.16
N ILE A 154 -5.05 13.41 -6.68
CA ILE A 154 -3.59 13.42 -6.45
C ILE A 154 -2.85 13.67 -7.76
N TRP A 155 -3.28 13.01 -8.84
CA TRP A 155 -2.68 13.17 -10.17
C TRP A 155 -2.67 14.62 -10.62
N ASP A 156 -3.78 15.31 -10.45
CA ASP A 156 -3.98 16.67 -10.95
C ASP A 156 -3.41 17.75 -10.01
N ASN A 157 -3.34 17.49 -8.71
CA ASN A 157 -3.13 18.56 -7.71
C ASN A 157 -1.91 18.35 -6.80
N TRP A 158 -1.32 17.15 -6.75
CA TRP A 158 -0.21 16.88 -5.84
C TRP A 158 1.05 17.66 -6.23
N ASN A 159 1.83 18.10 -5.23
CA ASN A 159 3.10 18.77 -5.47
C ASN A 159 4.22 17.76 -5.82
N TRP A 160 4.17 17.19 -7.01
CA TRP A 160 5.12 16.20 -7.51
C TRP A 160 6.60 16.64 -7.45
N GLY A 161 6.87 17.95 -7.35
CA GLY A 161 8.23 18.47 -7.18
C GLY A 161 8.77 18.33 -5.76
N LYS A 162 7.92 18.04 -4.79
CA LYS A 162 8.25 17.91 -3.36
C LYS A 162 8.15 16.48 -2.83
N THR A 163 7.57 15.57 -3.60
CA THR A 163 7.44 14.17 -3.20
C THR A 163 8.75 13.39 -3.34
N TRP A 164 8.77 12.14 -2.90
CA TRP A 164 9.96 11.29 -2.82
C TRP A 164 9.99 10.25 -3.94
N GLY A 165 11.15 9.64 -4.18
CA GLY A 165 11.35 8.70 -5.27
C GLY A 165 10.52 7.42 -5.21
N TRP A 166 10.04 6.99 -4.03
CA TRP A 166 9.17 5.82 -3.91
C TRP A 166 7.69 6.11 -4.19
N ASP A 167 7.29 7.37 -4.22
CA ASP A 167 5.89 7.76 -4.45
C ASP A 167 5.45 7.50 -5.90
N TYR A 168 6.37 7.63 -6.86
CA TYR A 168 6.08 7.33 -8.28
C TYR A 168 5.74 5.85 -8.49
N PRO A 169 6.55 4.89 -8.05
CA PRO A 169 6.18 3.48 -8.14
C PRO A 169 4.99 3.11 -7.26
N MET A 170 4.78 3.74 -6.10
CA MET A 170 3.58 3.53 -5.30
C MET A 170 2.33 3.96 -6.07
N THR A 171 2.37 5.11 -6.74
CA THR A 171 1.29 5.58 -7.62
C THR A 171 1.08 4.63 -8.79
N ALA A 172 2.16 4.12 -9.42
CA ALA A 172 2.07 3.14 -10.50
C ALA A 172 1.39 1.84 -10.05
N MET A 173 1.72 1.33 -8.86
CA MET A 173 1.07 0.14 -8.30
C MET A 173 -0.42 0.37 -8.00
N ASN A 174 -0.76 1.54 -7.45
CA ASN A 174 -2.14 1.93 -7.19
C ASN A 174 -2.94 2.02 -8.50
N ALA A 175 -2.43 2.76 -9.49
CA ALA A 175 -3.04 2.90 -10.81
C ALA A 175 -3.21 1.54 -11.51
N THR A 176 -2.23 0.64 -11.41
CA THR A 176 -2.30 -0.72 -11.97
C THR A 176 -3.47 -1.51 -11.40
N ARG A 177 -3.62 -1.54 -10.08
CA ARG A 177 -4.72 -2.27 -9.41
C ARG A 177 -6.10 -1.65 -9.66
N LEU A 178 -6.15 -0.35 -9.98
CA LEU A 178 -7.39 0.36 -10.31
C LEU A 178 -7.75 0.31 -11.81
N GLY A 179 -6.93 -0.37 -12.63
CA GLY A 179 -7.17 -0.50 -14.07
C GLY A 179 -6.86 0.77 -14.87
N GLU A 180 -5.89 1.57 -14.40
CA GLU A 180 -5.42 2.82 -15.01
C GLU A 180 -3.97 2.66 -15.55
N PRO A 181 -3.72 1.76 -16.53
CA PRO A 181 -2.36 1.40 -16.95
C PRO A 181 -1.59 2.58 -17.60
N GLU A 182 -2.29 3.53 -18.22
CA GLU A 182 -1.66 4.74 -18.73
C GLU A 182 -1.01 5.55 -17.59
N LYS A 183 -1.76 5.81 -16.52
CA LYS A 183 -1.23 6.48 -15.34
C LYS A 183 -0.11 5.70 -14.66
N ALA A 184 -0.21 4.37 -14.66
CA ALA A 184 0.84 3.51 -14.09
C ALA A 184 2.18 3.72 -14.78
N VAL A 185 2.19 3.69 -16.11
CA VAL A 185 3.40 3.94 -16.92
C VAL A 185 3.86 5.40 -16.76
N GLU A 186 2.94 6.36 -16.90
CA GLU A 186 3.26 7.77 -16.81
C GLU A 186 3.86 8.15 -15.45
N ALA A 187 3.38 7.56 -14.35
CA ALA A 187 3.95 7.75 -13.01
C ALA A 187 5.44 7.37 -12.98
N LEU A 188 5.80 6.19 -13.51
CA LEU A 188 7.19 5.74 -13.55
C LEU A 188 8.06 6.60 -14.47
N LEU A 189 7.49 7.20 -15.52
CA LEU A 189 8.19 8.03 -16.50
C LEU A 189 8.14 9.54 -16.18
N MET A 190 7.48 9.94 -15.10
CA MET A 190 7.30 11.34 -14.74
C MET A 190 8.65 12.06 -14.57
N ASN A 191 8.88 13.11 -15.37
CA ASN A 191 10.11 13.87 -15.36
C ASN A 191 10.18 14.80 -14.15
N LYS A 192 10.63 14.26 -13.02
CA LYS A 192 10.84 14.98 -11.76
C LYS A 192 12.22 14.62 -11.19
N ARG A 193 12.81 15.56 -10.44
CA ARG A 193 14.13 15.38 -9.83
C ARG A 193 14.20 14.10 -8.99
N THR A 194 13.24 13.87 -8.13
CA THR A 194 13.20 12.73 -7.21
C THR A 194 12.84 11.39 -7.90
N ASN A 195 12.39 11.44 -9.16
CA ASN A 195 12.20 10.28 -10.03
C ASN A 195 13.39 10.07 -10.99
N THR A 196 14.58 10.55 -10.63
CA THR A 196 15.78 10.39 -11.45
C THR A 196 16.59 9.18 -10.99
N TYR A 197 17.07 8.39 -11.96
CA TYR A 197 17.99 7.28 -11.73
C TYR A 197 19.36 7.64 -12.32
N LEU A 198 20.39 7.56 -11.50
CA LEU A 198 21.77 7.86 -11.92
C LEU A 198 22.31 6.75 -12.86
N PRO A 199 23.43 6.99 -13.58
CA PRO A 199 24.04 5.98 -14.46
C PRO A 199 24.37 4.65 -13.76
N ASN A 200 24.59 4.65 -12.45
CA ASN A 200 24.80 3.45 -11.63
C ASN A 200 23.49 2.78 -11.17
N GLY A 201 22.33 3.26 -11.63
CA GLY A 201 21.00 2.73 -11.32
C GLY A 201 20.37 3.22 -10.01
N HIS A 202 21.08 4.00 -9.18
CA HIS A 202 20.50 4.45 -7.92
C HIS A 202 19.48 5.57 -8.12
N ASN A 203 18.33 5.46 -7.44
CA ASN A 203 17.38 6.56 -7.35
C ASN A 203 17.98 7.74 -6.58
N TYR A 204 17.81 8.95 -7.10
CA TYR A 204 18.39 10.17 -6.60
C TYR A 204 17.33 11.11 -6.03
N GLN A 205 17.51 11.60 -4.82
CA GLN A 205 16.64 12.60 -4.20
C GLN A 205 17.22 14.01 -4.28
N ASP A 206 18.43 14.18 -3.76
CA ASP A 206 19.15 15.45 -3.74
C ASP A 206 20.68 15.20 -3.56
N PRO A 207 21.54 16.25 -3.55
CA PRO A 207 22.98 16.09 -3.39
C PRO A 207 23.41 15.36 -2.10
N ARG A 208 22.60 15.41 -1.03
CA ARG A 208 22.89 14.73 0.25
C ARG A 208 22.41 13.27 0.25
N LEU A 209 21.36 12.96 -0.53
CA LEU A 209 20.76 11.64 -0.62
C LEU A 209 20.77 11.15 -2.06
N ARG A 210 21.95 10.72 -2.50
CA ARG A 210 22.21 10.26 -3.88
C ARG A 210 21.86 8.78 -4.09
N VAL A 211 21.60 8.04 -3.03
CA VAL A 211 21.22 6.62 -3.03
C VAL A 211 19.98 6.48 -2.18
N TYR A 212 18.82 6.41 -2.84
CA TYR A 212 17.52 6.26 -2.18
C TYR A 212 16.92 4.90 -2.54
N LEU A 213 17.34 3.87 -1.80
CA LEU A 213 16.94 2.49 -2.06
C LEU A 213 15.43 2.21 -2.02
N PRO A 214 14.60 2.92 -1.21
CA PRO A 214 13.15 2.77 -1.30
C PRO A 214 12.59 3.05 -2.71
N GLY A 215 13.13 4.05 -3.42
CA GLY A 215 12.76 4.30 -4.82
C GLY A 215 13.16 3.15 -5.76
N ASN A 216 14.35 2.56 -5.55
CA ASN A 216 14.79 1.40 -6.33
C ASN A 216 13.91 0.18 -6.07
N GLY A 217 13.68 -0.16 -4.81
CA GLY A 217 12.80 -1.29 -4.43
C GLY A 217 11.38 -1.08 -4.94
N GLY A 218 10.85 0.13 -4.79
CA GLY A 218 9.53 0.51 -5.30
C GLY A 218 9.41 0.33 -6.82
N LEU A 219 10.40 0.80 -7.59
CA LEU A 219 10.40 0.64 -9.06
C LEU A 219 10.37 -0.83 -9.47
N LEU A 220 11.22 -1.68 -8.89
CA LEU A 220 11.26 -3.10 -9.21
C LEU A 220 9.94 -3.80 -8.83
N THR A 221 9.38 -3.47 -7.68
CA THR A 221 8.11 -4.02 -7.21
C THR A 221 6.95 -3.58 -8.11
N ALA A 222 6.90 -2.30 -8.50
CA ALA A 222 5.87 -1.77 -9.39
C ALA A 222 5.92 -2.45 -10.76
N ILE A 223 7.10 -2.57 -11.37
CA ILE A 223 7.24 -3.26 -12.67
C ILE A 223 6.84 -4.73 -12.54
N ALA A 224 7.22 -5.42 -11.47
CA ALA A 224 6.83 -6.81 -11.24
C ALA A 224 5.30 -6.96 -11.15
N LEU A 225 4.62 -6.10 -10.38
CA LEU A 225 3.16 -6.07 -10.29
C LEU A 225 2.50 -5.74 -11.64
N MET A 226 3.04 -4.75 -12.37
CA MET A 226 2.54 -4.33 -13.67
C MET A 226 2.64 -5.47 -14.73
N CYS A 227 3.64 -6.32 -14.60
CA CYS A 227 3.86 -7.49 -15.47
C CYS A 227 3.02 -8.69 -15.03
N ALA A 228 3.22 -9.15 -13.81
CA ALA A 228 2.69 -10.43 -13.34
C ALA A 228 1.29 -10.32 -12.70
N GLY A 229 0.82 -9.09 -12.40
CA GLY A 229 -0.46 -8.89 -11.74
C GLY A 229 -0.48 -9.36 -10.29
N TRP A 230 -1.64 -9.78 -9.84
CA TRP A 230 -1.91 -10.23 -8.46
C TRP A 230 -2.88 -11.40 -8.44
N ASP A 231 -3.10 -11.99 -7.28
CA ASP A 231 -4.05 -13.09 -7.11
C ASP A 231 -5.45 -12.71 -7.62
N GLY A 232 -5.98 -13.51 -8.54
CA GLY A 232 -7.27 -13.26 -9.16
C GLY A 232 -7.26 -12.23 -10.31
N CYS A 233 -6.12 -11.67 -10.68
CA CYS A 233 -6.00 -10.82 -11.85
C CYS A 233 -5.94 -11.68 -13.13
N GLU A 234 -6.94 -11.54 -13.98
CA GLU A 234 -7.01 -12.27 -15.27
C GLU A 234 -6.45 -11.47 -16.45
N ILE A 235 -6.03 -10.22 -16.20
CA ILE A 235 -5.48 -9.34 -17.24
C ILE A 235 -3.99 -9.62 -17.40
N GLU A 236 -3.59 -10.00 -18.59
CA GLU A 236 -2.17 -10.15 -18.93
C GLU A 236 -1.47 -8.77 -18.89
N ASN A 237 -0.33 -8.68 -18.20
CA ASN A 237 0.44 -7.43 -18.06
C ASN A 237 -0.45 -6.23 -17.69
N PRO A 238 -1.16 -6.26 -16.52
CA PRO A 238 -2.24 -5.33 -16.21
C PRO A 238 -1.81 -3.87 -16.06
N GLY A 239 -0.53 -3.62 -15.80
CA GLY A 239 0.02 -2.27 -15.66
C GLY A 239 0.45 -1.62 -16.97
N PHE A 240 0.27 -2.28 -18.12
CA PHE A 240 0.66 -1.72 -19.43
C PHE A 240 -0.53 -1.51 -20.34
N PRO A 241 -0.64 -0.32 -21.01
CA PRO A 241 -1.73 -0.02 -21.93
C PRO A 241 -1.83 -1.01 -23.08
N LYS A 242 -3.05 -1.37 -23.46
CA LYS A 242 -3.34 -2.31 -24.57
C LYS A 242 -3.50 -1.58 -25.93
N ASN A 243 -2.74 -0.52 -26.14
CA ASN A 243 -2.80 0.35 -27.31
C ASN A 243 -1.83 -0.05 -28.45
N GLY A 244 -1.20 -1.21 -28.35
CA GLY A 244 -0.24 -1.73 -29.34
C GLY A 244 1.16 -1.08 -29.30
N LYS A 245 1.42 -0.17 -28.37
CA LYS A 245 2.73 0.51 -28.22
C LYS A 245 3.68 -0.23 -27.28
N TRP A 246 3.20 -1.24 -26.55
CA TRP A 246 3.95 -1.98 -25.54
C TRP A 246 4.10 -3.43 -25.96
N ASN A 247 5.32 -3.91 -25.94
CA ASN A 247 5.65 -5.34 -26.04
C ASN A 247 6.30 -5.72 -24.70
N VAL A 248 5.55 -6.43 -23.86
CA VAL A 248 5.96 -6.75 -22.48
C VAL A 248 6.35 -8.22 -22.41
N MET A 249 7.58 -8.48 -22.03
CA MET A 249 8.11 -9.82 -21.80
C MET A 249 8.78 -9.86 -20.42
N TRP A 250 8.55 -10.93 -19.69
CA TRP A 250 9.15 -11.14 -18.36
C TRP A 250 9.26 -12.64 -18.06
N GLU A 251 10.12 -12.98 -17.13
CA GLU A 251 10.29 -14.35 -16.62
C GLU A 251 10.60 -14.34 -15.14
N GLY A 252 10.32 -15.44 -14.44
CA GLY A 252 10.65 -15.63 -13.03
C GLY A 252 9.86 -14.77 -12.04
N LEU A 253 8.81 -14.07 -12.48
CA LEU A 253 7.90 -13.34 -11.61
C LEU A 253 6.72 -14.22 -11.20
N SER A 254 6.13 -13.88 -10.05
CA SER A 254 4.88 -14.47 -9.58
C SER A 254 3.87 -13.38 -9.28
N PRO A 255 2.55 -13.64 -9.42
CA PRO A 255 1.53 -12.69 -9.00
C PRO A 255 1.71 -12.29 -7.53
N MET A 256 1.47 -11.02 -7.24
CA MET A 256 1.45 -10.52 -5.86
C MET A 256 0.17 -10.97 -5.14
N PRO A 257 0.14 -10.93 -3.80
CA PRO A 257 -1.11 -11.09 -3.06
C PRO A 257 -2.17 -10.08 -3.47
#